data_b68acbba9d5793eb653fd7fd85b4aca0
#
_entry.id   b68acbba9d5793eb653fd7fd85b4aca0
#
_cell.length_a   1.000
_cell.length_b   1.000
_cell.length_c   1.000
_cell.angle_alpha   90.00
_cell.angle_beta   90.00
_cell.angle_gamma   90.00
#
_symmetry.space_group_name_H-M   'P 1'
#
loop_
_entity.id
_entity.type
_entity.pdbx_description
1 polymer ?
#
loop_
_entity_poly.entity_id
_entity_poly.type
_entity_poly.pdbx_seq_one_letter_code
_entity_poly.pdbx_strand_id
1 'polypeptide(L)'
;MKQPAFKSEATSKATATVIAKKAPSAKLGAAKGGVNPVAGAVAMGTELAQIRVRAKLDARLWRATAEVFWADPLPKRDGFAKLDSIPVYATGLAFGDLVMTDHSDDHFIQEVVERSGHSTFRIKFLDAWPEEEVLSDFWARYEALGCTFAAMKSALLMAICSPPGIDSRKVSDMLNKDQANYDFEYEATYMHPYR
;
A
#
# COMPACT_ATOMS: atom_id res chain seq x y z
N MET A 1 -15.15 -22.35 10.42
CA MET A 1 -15.75 -21.05 10.11
C MET A 1 -15.70 -20.86 8.60
N LYS A 2 -16.86 -20.70 7.95
CA LYS A 2 -16.93 -20.50 6.49
C LYS A 2 -16.75 -19.00 6.20
N GLN A 3 -15.75 -18.66 5.39
CA GLN A 3 -15.60 -17.28 4.88
C GLN A 3 -16.77 -16.95 3.95
N PRO A 4 -17.40 -15.78 4.07
CA PRO A 4 -18.40 -15.34 3.11
C PRO A 4 -17.75 -15.00 1.77
N ALA A 5 -18.28 -15.56 0.68
CA ALA A 5 -17.84 -15.26 -0.68
C ALA A 5 -18.44 -13.90 -1.10
N PHE A 6 -17.58 -12.95 -1.48
CA PHE A 6 -17.97 -11.68 -2.08
C PHE A 6 -18.67 -11.88 -3.43
N LYS A 7 -19.94 -11.52 -3.54
CA LYS A 7 -20.64 -11.42 -4.83
C LYS A 7 -20.44 -10.01 -5.38
N SER A 8 -19.73 -9.88 -6.52
CA SER A 8 -19.52 -8.59 -7.20
C SER A 8 -20.56 -8.42 -8.32
N GLU A 9 -21.38 -7.39 -8.17
CA GLU A 9 -22.13 -6.80 -9.30
C GLU A 9 -21.77 -5.32 -9.41
N ALA A 10 -21.04 -4.93 -10.44
CA ALA A 10 -21.10 -3.61 -11.05
C ALA A 10 -20.22 -3.50 -12.30
N THR A 11 -20.84 -3.03 -13.38
CA THR A 11 -20.25 -2.86 -14.71
C THR A 11 -19.70 -1.44 -14.83
N SER A 12 -18.39 -1.24 -14.98
CA SER A 12 -17.82 -0.06 -15.63
C SER A 12 -16.36 -0.29 -16.00
N LYS A 13 -16.00 0.03 -17.25
CA LYS A 13 -14.61 0.20 -17.66
C LYS A 13 -14.13 1.55 -17.09
N ALA A 14 -13.53 1.53 -15.91
CA ALA A 14 -12.92 2.70 -15.30
C ALA A 14 -11.42 2.45 -15.15
N THR A 15 -10.63 3.30 -15.77
CA THR A 15 -9.20 3.44 -15.46
C THR A 15 -9.11 4.00 -14.04
N ALA A 16 -8.70 3.14 -13.12
CA ALA A 16 -8.67 3.48 -11.71
C ALA A 16 -7.45 4.36 -11.40
N THR A 17 -7.70 5.62 -11.07
CA THR A 17 -6.65 6.51 -10.55
C THR A 17 -6.56 6.30 -9.04
N VAL A 18 -5.47 5.65 -8.59
CA VAL A 18 -5.15 5.52 -7.16
C VAL A 18 -4.65 6.87 -6.65
N ILE A 19 -5.38 7.50 -5.74
CA ILE A 19 -4.92 8.72 -5.06
C ILE A 19 -4.14 8.27 -3.81
N ALA A 20 -2.82 8.14 -3.94
CA ALA A 20 -1.94 7.94 -2.80
C ALA A 20 -1.66 9.30 -2.14
N LYS A 21 -2.04 9.48 -0.88
CA LYS A 21 -1.64 10.66 -0.10
C LYS A 21 -0.27 10.35 0.50
N LYS A 22 0.79 10.94 -0.08
CA LYS A 22 2.17 10.83 0.43
C LYS A 22 2.22 11.47 1.82
N ALA A 23 2.71 10.73 2.80
CA ALA A 23 2.99 11.29 4.13
C ALA A 23 4.01 12.41 4.02
N PRO A 24 3.88 13.51 4.79
CA PRO A 24 4.84 14.60 4.77
C PRO A 24 6.20 14.09 5.30
N SER A 25 7.25 14.24 4.49
CA SER A 25 8.64 14.00 4.90
C SER A 25 8.95 14.87 6.12
N ALA A 26 9.27 14.24 7.26
CA ALA A 26 9.68 14.94 8.46
C ALA A 26 10.94 15.75 8.16
N LYS A 27 10.84 17.09 8.18
CA LYS A 27 11.98 17.99 8.14
C LYS A 27 12.74 17.89 9.46
N LEU A 28 13.88 17.24 9.43
CA LEU A 28 14.84 17.25 10.54
C LEU A 28 15.37 18.68 10.71
N GLY A 29 15.17 19.26 11.88
CA GLY A 29 15.58 20.63 12.19
C GLY A 29 17.09 20.84 12.05
N ALA A 30 17.47 21.88 11.34
CA ALA A 30 18.85 22.29 11.14
C ALA A 30 19.39 22.92 12.43
N ALA A 31 20.37 22.26 13.06
CA ALA A 31 21.24 22.89 14.05
C ALA A 31 22.32 23.74 13.32
N LYS A 32 22.41 25.00 13.67
CA LYS A 32 23.45 25.92 13.17
C LYS A 32 24.83 25.57 13.80
N GLY A 33 25.78 25.22 12.97
CA GLY A 33 27.21 25.15 13.34
C GLY A 33 28.03 25.21 12.06
N GLY A 34 28.68 26.35 11.81
CA GLY A 34 29.46 26.57 10.61
C GLY A 34 30.81 25.86 10.66
N VAL A 35 31.22 25.29 9.54
CA VAL A 35 32.59 25.07 9.09
C VAL A 35 32.61 24.96 7.56
N ASN A 36 33.66 25.58 6.95
CA ASN A 36 33.83 25.77 5.51
C ASN A 36 33.90 24.50 4.67
N PRO A 37 33.54 24.55 3.35
CA PRO A 37 33.41 23.40 2.52
C PRO A 37 34.76 22.94 1.98
N VAL A 38 35.08 21.67 2.24
CA VAL A 38 36.05 20.93 1.39
C VAL A 38 35.27 20.38 0.22
N ALA A 39 35.68 20.74 -0.99
CA ALA A 39 35.11 20.24 -2.24
C ALA A 39 35.35 18.72 -2.38
N GLY A 40 34.39 17.96 -1.93
CA GLY A 40 34.28 16.54 -2.20
C GLY A 40 33.27 16.34 -3.30
N ALA A 41 33.66 15.71 -4.40
CA ALA A 41 32.79 15.35 -5.50
C ALA A 41 31.59 14.55 -4.97
N VAL A 42 30.41 15.15 -4.97
CA VAL A 42 29.15 14.46 -4.75
C VAL A 42 28.96 13.57 -5.96
N ALA A 43 29.14 12.27 -5.79
CA ALA A 43 28.70 11.29 -6.78
C ALA A 43 27.18 11.50 -6.94
N MET A 44 26.79 12.11 -8.07
CA MET A 44 25.39 12.15 -8.51
C MET A 44 24.96 10.69 -8.75
N GLY A 45 24.42 10.05 -7.72
CA GLY A 45 23.71 8.81 -7.90
C GLY A 45 22.59 9.09 -8.88
N THR A 46 22.64 8.44 -10.03
CA THR A 46 21.56 8.50 -11.03
C THR A 46 20.34 7.89 -10.37
N GLU A 47 19.43 8.73 -9.88
CA GLU A 47 18.13 8.30 -9.37
C GLU A 47 17.40 7.65 -10.56
N LEU A 48 17.20 6.35 -10.49
CA LEU A 48 16.49 5.63 -11.54
C LEU A 48 15.03 6.07 -11.52
N ALA A 49 14.47 6.30 -12.72
CA ALA A 49 13.06 6.60 -12.83
C ALA A 49 12.22 5.41 -12.30
N GLN A 50 11.16 5.70 -11.56
CA GLN A 50 10.20 4.68 -11.13
C GLN A 50 9.64 3.91 -12.32
N ILE A 51 9.41 2.64 -12.13
CA ILE A 51 8.79 1.76 -13.12
C ILE A 51 7.39 1.34 -12.66
N ARG A 52 6.59 0.84 -13.62
CA ARG A 52 5.31 0.20 -13.30
C ARG A 52 5.51 -1.30 -13.25
N VAL A 53 5.11 -1.90 -12.14
CA VAL A 53 5.06 -3.36 -11.99
C VAL A 53 3.61 -3.80 -11.81
N ARG A 54 3.30 -5.06 -12.11
CA ARG A 54 1.93 -5.59 -12.11
C ARG A 54 1.83 -6.83 -11.24
N ALA A 55 0.75 -6.93 -10.46
CA ALA A 55 0.35 -8.17 -9.81
C ALA A 55 -0.89 -8.74 -10.48
N LYS A 56 -0.87 -10.04 -10.80
CA LYS A 56 -2.04 -10.74 -11.29
C LYS A 56 -3.12 -10.79 -10.22
N LEU A 57 -4.36 -10.55 -10.62
CA LEU A 57 -5.53 -10.61 -9.74
C LEU A 57 -6.33 -11.89 -10.02
N ASP A 58 -7.00 -12.40 -8.99
CA ASP A 58 -7.92 -13.52 -9.15
C ASP A 58 -9.18 -13.04 -9.89
N ALA A 59 -9.36 -13.51 -11.12
CA ALA A 59 -10.50 -13.19 -11.97
C ALA A 59 -11.86 -13.62 -11.39
N ARG A 60 -11.87 -14.48 -10.37
CA ARG A 60 -13.10 -14.88 -9.65
C ARG A 60 -13.55 -13.79 -8.66
N LEU A 61 -12.62 -12.98 -8.19
CA LEU A 61 -12.86 -11.91 -7.19
C LEU A 61 -12.96 -10.53 -7.85
N TRP A 62 -12.20 -10.32 -8.91
CA TRP A 62 -12.04 -9.02 -9.53
C TRP A 62 -12.27 -9.05 -11.04
N ARG A 63 -12.90 -7.98 -11.57
CA ARG A 63 -13.02 -7.80 -13.03
C ARG A 63 -11.71 -7.42 -13.70
N ALA A 64 -10.83 -6.75 -12.96
CA ALA A 64 -9.49 -6.42 -13.43
C ALA A 64 -8.62 -7.68 -13.39
N THR A 65 -7.74 -7.85 -14.38
CA THR A 65 -6.81 -8.97 -14.46
C THR A 65 -5.49 -8.71 -13.73
N ALA A 66 -5.18 -7.45 -13.48
CA ALA A 66 -3.97 -7.04 -12.78
C ALA A 66 -4.17 -5.70 -12.04
N GLU A 67 -3.43 -5.52 -10.96
CA GLU A 67 -3.19 -4.24 -10.29
C GLU A 67 -1.81 -3.73 -10.66
N VAL A 68 -1.70 -2.40 -10.88
CA VAL A 68 -0.45 -1.74 -11.29
C VAL A 68 0.08 -0.91 -10.14
N PHE A 69 1.37 -1.04 -9.86
CA PHE A 69 2.09 -0.32 -8.81
C PHE A 69 3.21 0.52 -9.37
N TRP A 70 3.50 1.63 -8.73
CA TRP A 70 4.80 2.27 -8.85
C TRP A 70 5.82 1.51 -8.01
N ALA A 71 7.04 1.37 -8.53
CA ALA A 71 8.13 0.69 -7.86
C ALA A 71 9.47 1.33 -8.23
N ASP A 72 10.38 1.32 -7.27
CA ASP A 72 11.75 1.80 -7.43
C ASP A 72 12.63 0.62 -7.89
N PRO A 73 13.15 0.63 -9.12
CA PRO A 73 14.03 -0.43 -9.61
C PRO A 73 15.36 -0.44 -8.86
N LEU A 74 15.94 -1.61 -8.63
CA LEU A 74 17.26 -1.72 -8.00
C LEU A 74 18.38 -1.53 -9.01
N PRO A 75 19.28 -0.52 -8.83
CA PRO A 75 20.29 -0.14 -9.83
C PRO A 75 21.26 -1.24 -10.26
N LYS A 76 21.42 -2.29 -9.46
CA LYS A 76 22.41 -3.36 -9.67
C LYS A 76 21.78 -4.75 -9.78
N ARG A 77 20.46 -4.84 -9.80
CA ARG A 77 19.71 -6.11 -9.81
C ARG A 77 18.54 -5.98 -10.77
N ASP A 78 18.82 -6.30 -12.03
CA ASP A 78 17.81 -6.29 -13.10
C ASP A 78 16.64 -7.21 -12.75
N GLY A 79 15.41 -6.77 -13.03
CA GLY A 79 14.20 -7.49 -12.68
C GLY A 79 13.79 -7.38 -11.20
N PHE A 80 14.49 -6.58 -10.38
CA PHE A 80 14.11 -6.36 -8.99
C PHE A 80 13.67 -4.92 -8.75
N ALA A 81 12.56 -4.78 -8.01
CA ALA A 81 12.02 -3.46 -7.68
C ALA A 81 11.40 -3.45 -6.29
N LYS A 82 11.45 -2.31 -5.62
CA LYS A 82 10.80 -2.07 -4.34
C LYS A 82 9.46 -1.38 -4.56
N LEU A 83 8.37 -1.94 -4.04
CA LEU A 83 7.03 -1.38 -4.20
C LEU A 83 6.92 -0.01 -3.50
N ASP A 84 6.50 1.01 -4.24
CA ASP A 84 6.19 2.37 -3.74
C ASP A 84 4.67 2.67 -3.81
N SER A 85 3.87 1.64 -3.72
CA SER A 85 2.41 1.73 -3.71
C SER A 85 1.82 0.77 -2.69
N ILE A 86 0.69 1.16 -2.09
CA ILE A 86 -0.09 0.28 -1.19
C ILE A 86 -1.02 -0.57 -2.05
N PRO A 87 -0.95 -1.92 -1.97
CA PRO A 87 -1.86 -2.81 -2.69
C PRO A 87 -3.31 -2.63 -2.21
N VAL A 88 -4.24 -2.42 -3.15
CA VAL A 88 -5.68 -2.32 -2.86
C VAL A 88 -6.41 -3.61 -3.22
N TYR A 89 -6.06 -4.23 -4.35
CA TYR A 89 -6.70 -5.45 -4.85
C TYR A 89 -5.86 -6.70 -4.66
N ALA A 90 -4.54 -6.58 -4.81
CA ALA A 90 -3.65 -7.72 -4.69
C ALA A 90 -3.52 -8.19 -3.23
N THR A 91 -3.36 -9.51 -3.07
CA THR A 91 -3.12 -10.14 -1.77
C THR A 91 -1.66 -10.62 -1.68
N GLY A 92 -1.14 -10.76 -0.48
CA GLY A 92 0.21 -11.24 -0.26
C GLY A 92 1.32 -10.22 -0.57
N LEU A 93 0.96 -8.95 -0.82
CA LEU A 93 1.88 -7.84 -1.06
C LEU A 93 1.69 -6.75 -0.01
N ALA A 94 2.77 -6.01 0.28
CA ALA A 94 2.74 -4.82 1.11
C ALA A 94 3.60 -3.71 0.51
N PHE A 95 3.35 -2.47 0.93
CA PHE A 95 4.20 -1.33 0.61
C PHE A 95 5.65 -1.62 1.02
N GLY A 96 6.60 -1.28 0.16
CA GLY A 96 8.03 -1.43 0.42
C GLY A 96 8.58 -2.85 0.24
N ASP A 97 7.75 -3.85 -0.09
CA ASP A 97 8.24 -5.20 -0.42
C ASP A 97 9.20 -5.15 -1.62
N LEU A 98 10.31 -5.89 -1.51
CA LEU A 98 11.20 -6.15 -2.64
C LEU A 98 10.65 -7.31 -3.46
N VAL A 99 10.33 -7.03 -4.70
CA VAL A 99 9.74 -8.01 -5.63
C VAL A 99 10.69 -8.31 -6.78
N MET A 100 10.61 -9.54 -7.29
CA MET A 100 11.18 -9.93 -8.57
C MET A 100 10.08 -9.91 -9.63
N THR A 101 10.36 -9.28 -10.77
CA THR A 101 9.43 -9.21 -11.90
C THR A 101 9.96 -10.06 -13.06
N ASP A 102 9.08 -10.44 -13.96
CA ASP A 102 9.49 -10.99 -15.23
C ASP A 102 10.19 -9.91 -16.09
N HIS A 103 10.92 -10.36 -17.11
CA HIS A 103 11.61 -9.48 -18.05
C HIS A 103 10.71 -9.03 -19.23
N SER A 104 9.38 -9.23 -19.12
CA SER A 104 8.43 -8.72 -20.11
C SER A 104 8.24 -7.21 -19.94
N ASP A 105 7.77 -6.54 -20.97
CA ASP A 105 7.43 -5.11 -20.94
C ASP A 105 6.34 -4.80 -19.88
N ASP A 106 5.61 -5.82 -19.44
CA ASP A 106 4.55 -5.70 -18.44
C ASP A 106 5.03 -5.79 -17.00
N HIS A 107 6.27 -6.26 -16.76
CA HIS A 107 6.89 -6.38 -15.43
C HIS A 107 5.97 -7.06 -14.40
N PHE A 108 5.44 -8.24 -14.72
CA PHE A 108 4.63 -8.98 -13.76
C PHE A 108 5.44 -9.48 -12.58
N ILE A 109 4.96 -9.20 -11.37
CA ILE A 109 5.54 -9.73 -10.12
C ILE A 109 5.46 -11.25 -10.13
N GLN A 110 6.61 -11.90 -10.00
CA GLN A 110 6.75 -13.35 -9.91
C GLN A 110 6.85 -13.79 -8.45
N GLU A 111 7.59 -13.02 -7.64
CA GLU A 111 7.94 -13.39 -6.27
C GLU A 111 8.16 -12.16 -5.41
N VAL A 112 7.86 -12.27 -4.12
CA VAL A 112 8.30 -11.33 -3.09
C VAL A 112 9.59 -11.88 -2.49
N VAL A 113 10.70 -11.21 -2.78
CA VAL A 113 12.05 -11.67 -2.39
C VAL A 113 12.40 -11.26 -0.97
N GLU A 114 11.97 -10.05 -0.57
CA GLU A 114 12.19 -9.53 0.78
C GLU A 114 10.95 -8.77 1.26
N ARG A 115 10.56 -9.07 2.50
CA ARG A 115 9.42 -8.41 3.14
C ARG A 115 9.85 -7.11 3.79
N SER A 116 9.10 -6.07 3.52
CA SER A 116 9.32 -4.73 4.08
C SER A 116 9.04 -4.63 5.58
N GLY A 117 8.30 -5.58 6.13
CA GLY A 117 7.78 -5.52 7.50
C GLY A 117 6.44 -4.81 7.63
N HIS A 118 5.91 -4.23 6.55
CA HIS A 118 4.56 -3.65 6.54
C HIS A 118 3.48 -4.73 6.53
N SER A 119 2.30 -4.37 7.05
CA SER A 119 1.08 -5.19 6.92
C SER A 119 0.02 -4.41 6.15
N THR A 120 -0.83 -5.10 5.40
CA THR A 120 -1.87 -4.48 4.59
C THR A 120 -3.23 -5.06 4.93
N PHE A 121 -4.19 -4.18 5.20
CA PHE A 121 -5.58 -4.50 5.47
C PHE A 121 -6.45 -3.83 4.42
N ARG A 122 -7.38 -4.56 3.84
CA ARG A 122 -8.35 -4.01 2.89
C ARG A 122 -9.70 -3.87 3.55
N ILE A 123 -10.29 -2.68 3.44
CA ILE A 123 -11.62 -2.33 3.89
C ILE A 123 -12.51 -2.20 2.66
N LYS A 124 -13.69 -2.75 2.73
CA LYS A 124 -14.76 -2.53 1.76
C LYS A 124 -15.96 -1.90 2.47
N PHE A 125 -16.27 -0.66 2.14
CA PHE A 125 -17.52 -0.02 2.57
C PHE A 125 -18.69 -0.67 1.84
N LEU A 126 -19.78 -0.95 2.57
CA LEU A 126 -20.87 -1.76 2.04
C LEU A 126 -21.86 -0.94 1.19
N ASP A 127 -22.30 0.20 1.68
CA ASP A 127 -23.33 0.99 1.03
C ASP A 127 -22.78 2.16 0.23
N ALA A 128 -21.95 2.99 0.86
CA ALA A 128 -21.41 4.19 0.25
C ALA A 128 -20.00 4.51 0.78
N TRP A 129 -19.29 5.36 0.05
CA TRP A 129 -18.06 5.95 0.57
C TRP A 129 -18.43 6.93 1.70
N PRO A 130 -17.79 6.84 2.89
CA PRO A 130 -18.09 7.70 4.02
C PRO A 130 -17.92 9.18 3.69
N GLU A 131 -18.68 10.03 4.34
CA GLU A 131 -18.48 11.48 4.32
C GLU A 131 -17.10 11.84 4.89
N GLU A 132 -16.56 12.99 4.48
CA GLU A 132 -15.18 13.37 4.80
C GLU A 132 -14.93 13.51 6.30
N GLU A 133 -15.88 14.02 7.05
CA GLU A 133 -15.80 14.16 8.51
C GLU A 133 -15.75 12.79 9.19
N VAL A 134 -16.65 11.88 8.79
CA VAL A 134 -16.71 10.51 9.32
C VAL A 134 -15.42 9.76 8.99
N LEU A 135 -14.92 9.90 7.76
CA LEU A 135 -13.67 9.27 7.34
C LEU A 135 -12.46 9.85 8.08
N SER A 136 -12.47 11.15 8.36
CA SER A 136 -11.41 11.83 9.11
C SER A 136 -11.32 11.31 10.54
N ASP A 137 -12.44 11.19 11.23
CA ASP A 137 -12.51 10.67 12.60
C ASP A 137 -12.10 9.19 12.67
N PHE A 138 -12.56 8.41 11.71
CA PHE A 138 -12.15 7.02 11.55
C PHE A 138 -10.63 6.94 11.36
N TRP A 139 -10.08 7.74 10.44
CA TRP A 139 -8.67 7.67 10.04
C TRP A 139 -7.71 8.16 11.14
N ALA A 140 -8.03 9.20 11.89
CA ALA A 140 -7.13 9.82 12.88
C ALA A 140 -6.50 8.80 13.86
N ARG A 141 -7.22 7.75 14.21
CA ARG A 141 -6.73 6.70 15.12
C ARG A 141 -5.68 5.79 14.48
N TYR A 142 -5.80 5.52 13.19
CA TYR A 142 -4.81 4.73 12.43
C TYR A 142 -3.59 5.57 12.08
N GLU A 143 -3.80 6.84 11.74
CA GLU A 143 -2.70 7.79 11.52
C GLU A 143 -1.82 7.97 12.76
N ALA A 144 -2.42 7.98 13.95
CA ALA A 144 -1.70 8.03 15.23
C ALA A 144 -0.78 6.82 15.45
N LEU A 145 -1.03 5.69 14.80
CA LEU A 145 -0.15 4.53 14.76
C LEU A 145 0.89 4.60 13.64
N GLY A 146 0.90 5.66 12.83
CA GLY A 146 1.77 5.80 11.68
C GLY A 146 1.30 5.02 10.45
N CYS A 147 0.05 4.54 10.44
CA CYS A 147 -0.51 3.90 9.26
C CYS A 147 -0.66 4.90 8.10
N THR A 148 -0.62 4.38 6.87
CA THR A 148 -0.93 5.11 5.65
C THR A 148 -2.04 4.38 4.90
N PHE A 149 -2.69 5.03 3.94
CA PHE A 149 -3.73 4.39 3.16
C PHE A 149 -3.70 4.74 1.68
N ALA A 150 -4.26 3.84 0.88
CA ALA A 150 -4.67 4.09 -0.50
C ALA A 150 -6.17 3.83 -0.62
N ALA A 151 -6.85 4.60 -1.47
CA ALA A 151 -8.31 4.50 -1.61
C ALA A 151 -8.73 4.42 -3.08
N MET A 152 -9.71 3.57 -3.34
CA MET A 152 -10.41 3.43 -4.61
C MET A 152 -11.89 3.70 -4.38
N LYS A 153 -12.27 5.00 -4.33
CA LYS A 153 -13.63 5.43 -3.99
C LYS A 153 -14.70 4.79 -4.90
N SER A 154 -14.43 4.68 -6.19
CA SER A 154 -15.37 4.07 -7.15
C SER A 154 -15.65 2.59 -6.90
N ALA A 155 -14.78 1.90 -6.17
CA ALA A 155 -14.94 0.49 -5.77
C ALA A 155 -15.31 0.34 -4.29
N LEU A 156 -15.48 1.45 -3.57
CA LEU A 156 -15.70 1.49 -2.12
C LEU A 156 -14.60 0.76 -1.32
N LEU A 157 -13.36 0.79 -1.83
CA LEU A 157 -12.22 0.11 -1.25
C LEU A 157 -11.21 1.10 -0.65
N MET A 158 -10.69 0.74 0.52
CA MET A 158 -9.55 1.40 1.16
C MET A 158 -8.55 0.32 1.61
N ALA A 159 -7.28 0.53 1.33
CA ALA A 159 -6.21 -0.30 1.88
C ALA A 159 -5.44 0.48 2.95
N ILE A 160 -5.34 -0.06 4.16
CA ILE A 160 -4.54 0.49 5.25
C ILE A 160 -3.22 -0.25 5.28
N CYS A 161 -2.12 0.49 5.26
CA CYS A 161 -0.77 -0.02 5.42
C CYS A 161 -0.25 0.32 6.82
N SER A 162 0.00 -0.70 7.63
CA SER A 162 0.61 -0.58 8.95
C SER A 162 2.14 -0.64 8.80
N PRO A 163 2.90 0.31 9.39
CA PRO A 163 4.35 0.33 9.27
C PRO A 163 5.04 -0.79 10.05
N PRO A 164 6.32 -1.11 9.74
CA PRO A 164 7.14 -2.02 10.52
C PRO A 164 7.21 -1.58 12.00
N GLY A 165 7.24 -2.54 12.90
CA GLY A 165 7.32 -2.29 14.35
C GLY A 165 5.98 -2.06 15.04
N ILE A 166 4.89 -1.90 14.30
CA ILE A 166 3.54 -1.91 14.84
C ILE A 166 2.99 -3.35 14.82
N ASP A 167 2.53 -3.82 15.99
CA ASP A 167 1.83 -5.11 16.03
C ASP A 167 0.55 -5.02 15.20
N SER A 168 0.55 -5.75 14.08
CA SER A 168 -0.57 -5.76 13.12
C SER A 168 -1.87 -6.25 13.75
N ARG A 169 -1.82 -7.00 14.86
CA ARG A 169 -3.00 -7.40 15.64
C ARG A 169 -3.71 -6.20 16.24
N LYS A 170 -2.99 -5.15 16.67
CA LYS A 170 -3.62 -3.92 17.17
C LYS A 170 -4.50 -3.26 16.08
N VAL A 171 -3.99 -3.21 14.85
CA VAL A 171 -4.75 -2.67 13.71
C VAL A 171 -5.98 -3.54 13.43
N SER A 172 -5.82 -4.87 13.42
CA SER A 172 -6.93 -5.81 13.27
C SER A 172 -7.99 -5.67 14.37
N ASP A 173 -7.57 -5.54 15.64
CA ASP A 173 -8.49 -5.37 16.78
C ASP A 173 -9.23 -4.03 16.71
N MET A 174 -8.58 -2.97 16.23
CA MET A 174 -9.25 -1.68 15.99
C MET A 174 -10.28 -1.80 14.88
N LEU A 175 -9.94 -2.44 13.76
CA LEU A 175 -10.86 -2.68 12.66
C LEU A 175 -12.08 -3.51 13.09
N ASN A 176 -11.86 -4.55 13.91
CA ASN A 176 -12.96 -5.35 14.48
C ASN A 176 -13.92 -4.51 15.34
N LYS A 177 -13.39 -3.57 16.15
CA LYS A 177 -14.21 -2.67 16.95
C LYS A 177 -14.95 -1.66 16.10
N ASP A 178 -14.29 -1.17 15.05
CA ASP A 178 -14.84 -0.15 14.18
C ASP A 178 -15.97 -0.67 13.29
N GLN A 179 -15.97 -1.96 12.93
CA GLN A 179 -17.11 -2.60 12.26
C GLN A 179 -18.44 -2.50 13.04
N ALA A 180 -18.38 -2.27 14.34
CA ALA A 180 -19.59 -2.04 15.13
C ALA A 180 -20.18 -0.62 14.93
N ASN A 181 -19.39 0.33 14.46
CA ASN A 181 -19.75 1.74 14.33
C ASN A 181 -19.82 2.21 12.88
N TYR A 182 -19.19 1.48 11.97
CA TYR A 182 -19.07 1.82 10.56
C TYR A 182 -19.45 0.62 9.70
N ASP A 183 -20.18 0.87 8.64
CA ASP A 183 -20.70 -0.18 7.77
C ASP A 183 -19.64 -0.60 6.72
N PHE A 184 -18.73 -1.47 7.14
CA PHE A 184 -17.71 -2.03 6.28
C PHE A 184 -17.36 -3.48 6.64
N GLU A 185 -16.77 -4.18 5.69
CA GLU A 185 -16.05 -5.44 5.90
C GLU A 185 -14.55 -5.20 5.70
N TYR A 186 -13.71 -5.97 6.39
CA TYR A 186 -12.28 -5.93 6.16
C TYR A 186 -11.65 -7.30 6.11
N GLU A 187 -10.49 -7.38 5.47
CA GLU A 187 -9.62 -8.54 5.47
C GLU A 187 -8.16 -8.12 5.59
N ALA A 188 -7.34 -8.95 6.24
CA ALA A 188 -5.89 -8.81 6.19
C ALA A 188 -5.39 -9.43 4.88
N THR A 189 -4.98 -8.60 3.92
CA THR A 189 -4.44 -9.07 2.65
C THR A 189 -3.01 -9.56 2.79
N TYR A 190 -2.28 -8.99 3.75
CA TYR A 190 -0.98 -9.48 4.23
C TYR A 190 -0.75 -9.01 5.68
N MET A 191 -0.37 -9.92 6.56
CA MET A 191 0.07 -9.60 7.93
C MET A 191 1.52 -10.01 8.11
N HIS A 192 2.38 -9.04 8.41
CA HIS A 192 3.75 -9.35 8.80
C HIS A 192 3.77 -10.00 10.20
N PRO A 193 4.43 -11.15 10.36
CA PRO A 193 4.50 -11.78 11.68
C PRO A 193 5.28 -10.88 12.65
N TYR A 194 4.62 -10.50 13.74
CA TYR A 194 5.25 -9.77 14.83
C TYR A 194 6.11 -10.73 15.65
N ARG A 195 7.40 -10.44 15.75
CA ARG A 195 8.36 -11.20 16.57
C ARG A 195 8.71 -10.48 17.85
#